data_c91d7b4261df5ed0573e0ad4d6c50ad0
#
_entry.id   c91d7b4261df5ed0573e0ad4d6c50ad0
#
_cell.length_a   1.000
_cell.length_b   1.000
_cell.length_c   1.000
_cell.angle_alpha   90.00
_cell.angle_beta   90.00
_cell.angle_gamma   90.00
#
_symmetry.space_group_name_H-M   'P 1'
#
loop_
_entity.id
_entity.type
_entity.pdbx_description
1 polymer ?
#
loop_
_entity_poly.entity_id
_entity_poly.type
_entity_poly.pdbx_seq_one_letter_code
_entity_poly.pdbx_strand_id
1 'polypeptide(L)'
;LLPRVQWLDSLPDEPFVGMILANEVLDALTIERFALRGGEVNALGVSSEFGQLQLAEVRAASRLVAAVRRIEADAGIALPDGYESEVCTGLAPWFESIAYSLERGVLLFVDYGLPRREYYSVERTRGTLLCHFRHRFHEDALARVGLQDITAWVDFTAVAEAAQGAGCEVAGYTTQAHFL
;
A
#
# COMPACT_ATOMS: atom_id res chain seq x y z
N LEU A 1 6.68 19.89 27.48
CA LEU A 1 6.21 19.36 26.17
C LEU A 1 4.71 19.08 26.16
N LEU A 2 4.13 18.50 27.22
CA LEU A 2 2.72 18.09 27.29
C LEU A 2 1.68 19.18 26.90
N PRO A 3 1.81 20.46 27.27
CA PRO A 3 0.83 21.47 26.87
C PRO A 3 0.85 21.83 25.36
N ARG A 4 1.77 21.26 24.59
CA ARG A 4 1.89 21.46 23.13
C ARG A 4 1.57 20.22 22.32
N VAL A 5 1.11 19.14 22.95
CA VAL A 5 0.77 17.87 22.32
C VAL A 5 -0.71 17.63 22.50
N GLN A 6 -1.39 17.37 21.40
CA GLN A 6 -2.78 16.94 21.38
C GLN A 6 -2.85 15.58 20.68
N TRP A 7 -3.49 14.61 21.32
CA TRP A 7 -3.81 13.33 20.72
C TRP A 7 -5.15 13.45 20.00
N LEU A 8 -5.21 12.93 18.77
CA LEU A 8 -6.40 12.99 17.94
C LEU A 8 -6.87 11.55 17.66
N ASP A 9 -8.18 11.33 17.78
CA ASP A 9 -8.84 10.06 17.44
C ASP A 9 -9.36 10.06 15.98
N SER A 10 -9.34 11.23 15.33
CA SER A 10 -9.74 11.45 13.95
C SER A 10 -8.91 12.55 13.31
N LEU A 11 -8.98 12.68 11.99
CA LEU A 11 -8.42 13.84 11.30
C LEU A 11 -9.08 15.13 11.82
N PRO A 12 -8.35 16.25 11.81
CA PRO A 12 -8.92 17.55 12.19
C PRO A 12 -10.17 17.89 11.36
N ASP A 13 -11.20 18.42 12.01
CA ASP A 13 -12.43 18.84 11.34
C ASP A 13 -12.19 20.05 10.42
N GLU A 14 -11.25 20.92 10.79
CA GLU A 14 -10.87 22.09 10.01
C GLU A 14 -9.44 21.95 9.46
N PRO A 15 -9.22 22.35 8.20
CA PRO A 15 -7.87 22.32 7.62
C PRO A 15 -6.90 23.22 8.40
N PHE A 16 -5.66 22.81 8.47
CA PHE A 16 -4.60 23.55 9.16
C PHE A 16 -3.40 23.86 8.26
N VAL A 17 -2.59 24.83 8.67
CA VAL A 17 -1.30 25.15 8.06
C VAL A 17 -0.20 24.42 8.82
N GLY A 18 0.53 23.51 8.15
CA GLY A 18 1.53 22.71 8.87
C GLY A 18 2.16 21.59 8.05
N MET A 19 2.61 20.58 8.76
CA MET A 19 3.22 19.37 8.18
C MET A 19 2.54 18.12 8.71
N ILE A 20 2.28 17.19 7.82
CA ILE A 20 1.94 15.81 8.17
C ILE A 20 3.18 14.96 7.91
N LEU A 21 3.71 14.35 8.97
CA LEU A 21 4.83 13.42 8.92
C LEU A 21 4.31 12.01 9.20
N ALA A 22 4.55 11.11 8.27
CA ALA A 22 4.20 9.70 8.38
C ALA A 22 5.45 8.83 8.16
N ASN A 23 5.78 8.03 9.17
CA ASN A 23 6.88 7.05 9.11
C ASN A 23 6.29 5.66 9.23
N GLU A 24 6.52 4.82 8.22
CA GLU A 24 5.99 3.44 8.16
C GLU A 24 4.48 3.41 8.42
N VAL A 25 3.73 4.12 7.57
CA VAL A 25 2.26 4.20 7.61
C VAL A 25 1.66 3.65 6.32
N LEU A 26 2.32 3.90 5.18
CA LEU A 26 1.82 3.47 3.88
C LEU A 26 1.95 1.95 3.71
N ASP A 27 2.98 1.33 4.27
CA ASP A 27 3.23 -0.11 4.24
C ASP A 27 2.17 -0.91 5.01
N ALA A 28 1.51 -0.28 5.99
CA ALA A 28 0.45 -0.86 6.80
C ALA A 28 -0.97 -0.60 6.23
N LEU A 29 -1.11 0.14 5.13
CA LEU A 29 -2.40 0.36 4.50
C LEU A 29 -2.96 -0.95 3.92
N THR A 30 -4.30 -1.04 3.90
CA THR A 30 -5.00 -2.23 3.39
C THR A 30 -4.69 -2.46 1.91
N ILE A 31 -4.16 -3.64 1.61
CA ILE A 31 -3.86 -4.09 0.27
C ILE A 31 -4.86 -5.15 -0.21
N GLU A 32 -5.02 -5.28 -1.52
CA GLU A 32 -5.67 -6.42 -2.17
C GLU A 32 -4.61 -7.26 -2.86
N ARG A 33 -4.54 -8.55 -2.54
CA ARG A 33 -3.63 -9.48 -3.22
C ARG A 33 -4.28 -10.03 -4.48
N PHE A 34 -3.46 -10.24 -5.51
CA PHE A 34 -3.92 -10.82 -6.76
C PHE A 34 -2.97 -11.90 -7.28
N ALA A 35 -3.51 -12.73 -8.17
CA ALA A 35 -2.75 -13.72 -8.94
C ALA A 35 -3.16 -13.66 -10.41
N LEU A 36 -2.20 -13.89 -11.30
CA LEU A 36 -2.46 -14.10 -12.72
C LEU A 36 -2.51 -15.59 -13.04
N ARG A 37 -3.60 -16.03 -13.65
CA ARG A 37 -3.80 -17.42 -14.07
C ARG A 37 -4.41 -17.43 -15.46
N GLY A 38 -3.69 -17.96 -16.43
CA GLY A 38 -4.14 -18.00 -17.83
C GLY A 38 -4.42 -16.62 -18.43
N GLY A 39 -3.72 -15.58 -17.95
CA GLY A 39 -3.93 -14.19 -18.35
C GLY A 39 -5.10 -13.49 -17.64
N GLU A 40 -5.84 -14.16 -16.76
CA GLU A 40 -6.90 -13.56 -15.96
C GLU A 40 -6.38 -13.13 -14.58
N VAL A 41 -6.97 -12.06 -14.03
CA VAL A 41 -6.67 -11.57 -12.68
C VAL A 41 -7.64 -12.23 -11.70
N ASN A 42 -7.12 -12.96 -10.75
CA ASN A 42 -7.85 -13.49 -9.61
C ASN A 42 -7.48 -12.73 -8.34
N ALA A 43 -8.38 -12.63 -7.37
CA ALA A 43 -8.08 -12.12 -6.05
C ALA A 43 -7.62 -13.27 -5.14
N LEU A 44 -6.55 -13.02 -4.36
CA LEU A 44 -6.11 -13.90 -3.30
C LEU A 44 -6.75 -13.45 -1.99
N GLY A 45 -7.83 -14.12 -1.62
CA GLY A 45 -8.58 -13.84 -0.41
C GLY A 45 -8.36 -14.88 0.68
N VAL A 46 -9.16 -14.79 1.73
CA VAL A 46 -9.19 -15.73 2.84
C VAL A 46 -10.58 -16.37 2.92
N SER A 47 -10.63 -17.67 2.95
CA SER A 47 -11.84 -18.45 3.26
C SER A 47 -11.75 -19.07 4.62
N SER A 48 -12.91 -19.45 5.20
CA SER A 48 -12.98 -20.23 6.44
C SER A 48 -13.68 -21.54 6.16
N GLU A 49 -13.00 -22.64 6.43
CA GLU A 49 -13.55 -23.98 6.32
C GLU A 49 -13.31 -24.72 7.63
N PHE A 50 -14.39 -25.27 8.22
CA PHE A 50 -14.37 -25.92 9.53
C PHE A 50 -13.69 -25.10 10.65
N GLY A 51 -13.80 -23.75 10.59
CA GLY A 51 -13.20 -22.85 11.56
C GLY A 51 -11.69 -22.60 11.35
N GLN A 52 -11.11 -23.13 10.27
CA GLN A 52 -9.73 -22.84 9.88
C GLN A 52 -9.70 -21.83 8.73
N LEU A 53 -8.83 -20.85 8.84
CA LEU A 53 -8.58 -19.88 7.78
C LEU A 53 -7.60 -20.46 6.76
N GLN A 54 -7.90 -20.26 5.50
CA GLN A 54 -7.04 -20.67 4.39
C GLN A 54 -7.06 -19.64 3.26
N LEU A 55 -5.95 -19.53 2.54
CA LEU A 55 -5.89 -18.71 1.34
C LEU A 55 -6.76 -19.34 0.25
N ALA A 56 -7.52 -18.51 -0.47
CA ALA A 56 -8.39 -18.94 -1.54
C ALA A 56 -8.30 -17.99 -2.73
N GLU A 57 -8.18 -18.54 -3.93
CA GLU A 57 -8.33 -17.77 -5.14
C GLU A 57 -9.82 -17.63 -5.46
N VAL A 58 -10.24 -16.38 -5.71
CA VAL A 58 -11.60 -16.06 -6.10
C VAL A 58 -11.59 -15.09 -7.28
N ARG A 59 -12.71 -14.99 -7.98
CA ARG A 59 -12.84 -14.01 -9.06
C ARG A 59 -12.58 -12.59 -8.54
N ALA A 60 -11.64 -11.89 -9.17
CA ALA A 60 -11.33 -10.51 -8.81
C ALA A 60 -12.49 -9.56 -9.10
N ALA A 61 -12.70 -8.58 -8.21
CA ALA A 61 -13.60 -7.47 -8.47
C ALA A 61 -13.06 -6.59 -9.61
N SER A 62 -13.94 -5.92 -10.34
CA SER A 62 -13.57 -5.10 -11.50
C SER A 62 -12.53 -4.04 -11.18
N ARG A 63 -12.58 -3.46 -9.96
CA ARG A 63 -11.59 -2.47 -9.51
C ARG A 63 -10.18 -3.05 -9.40
N LEU A 64 -10.05 -4.29 -8.89
CA LEU A 64 -8.76 -4.97 -8.77
C LEU A 64 -8.21 -5.32 -10.16
N VAL A 65 -9.07 -5.85 -11.05
CA VAL A 65 -8.69 -6.11 -12.44
C VAL A 65 -8.19 -4.83 -13.12
N ALA A 66 -8.92 -3.74 -13.01
CA ALA A 66 -8.55 -2.46 -13.60
C ALA A 66 -7.21 -1.93 -13.04
N ALA A 67 -6.99 -2.05 -11.73
CA ALA A 67 -5.74 -1.65 -11.08
C ALA A 67 -4.55 -2.45 -11.61
N VAL A 68 -4.66 -3.77 -11.70
CA VAL A 68 -3.58 -4.64 -12.23
C VAL A 68 -3.30 -4.33 -13.69
N ARG A 69 -4.32 -4.17 -14.54
CA ARG A 69 -4.12 -3.83 -15.97
C ARG A 69 -3.51 -2.45 -16.15
N ARG A 70 -3.86 -1.50 -15.30
CA ARG A 70 -3.22 -0.19 -15.28
C ARG A 70 -1.73 -0.32 -14.92
N ILE A 71 -1.38 -1.11 -13.90
CA ILE A 71 0.01 -1.37 -13.51
C ILE A 71 0.82 -1.91 -14.71
N GLU A 72 0.30 -2.91 -15.43
CA GLU A 72 0.96 -3.47 -16.60
C GLU A 72 1.17 -2.41 -17.70
N ALA A 73 0.13 -1.61 -17.97
CA ALA A 73 0.19 -0.56 -18.99
C ALA A 73 1.19 0.55 -18.64
N ASP A 74 1.13 1.06 -17.40
CA ASP A 74 1.96 2.18 -16.96
C ASP A 74 3.43 1.79 -16.78
N ALA A 75 3.69 0.56 -16.33
CA ALA A 75 5.05 0.04 -16.20
C ALA A 75 5.63 -0.46 -17.55
N GLY A 76 4.79 -0.64 -18.57
CA GLY A 76 5.17 -1.20 -19.86
C GLY A 76 5.62 -2.66 -19.76
N ILE A 77 4.99 -3.44 -18.88
CA ILE A 77 5.33 -4.85 -18.61
C ILE A 77 4.12 -5.74 -18.85
N ALA A 78 4.39 -7.01 -19.16
CA ALA A 78 3.40 -8.08 -19.10
C ALA A 78 3.78 -9.01 -17.96
N LEU A 79 2.95 -9.05 -16.92
CA LEU A 79 3.18 -9.92 -15.79
C LEU A 79 2.96 -11.38 -16.23
N PRO A 80 3.86 -12.31 -15.87
CA PRO A 80 3.78 -13.69 -16.31
C PRO A 80 2.64 -14.46 -15.66
N ASP A 81 2.26 -15.56 -16.26
CA ASP A 81 1.35 -16.51 -15.64
C ASP A 81 1.94 -17.06 -14.33
N GLY A 82 1.11 -17.22 -13.32
CA GLY A 82 1.56 -17.58 -11.97
C GLY A 82 2.08 -16.42 -11.12
N TYR A 83 2.11 -15.19 -11.65
CA TYR A 83 2.53 -14.01 -10.88
C TYR A 83 1.53 -13.68 -9.78
N GLU A 84 2.03 -13.47 -8.58
CA GLU A 84 1.26 -13.03 -7.42
C GLU A 84 1.88 -11.75 -6.86
N SER A 85 1.03 -10.81 -6.47
CA SER A 85 1.45 -9.56 -5.83
C SER A 85 0.25 -8.91 -5.12
N GLU A 86 0.43 -7.68 -4.70
CA GLU A 86 -0.59 -6.88 -4.02
C GLU A 86 -0.69 -5.47 -4.61
N VAL A 87 -1.82 -4.82 -4.35
CA VAL A 87 -2.05 -3.43 -4.71
C VAL A 87 -2.89 -2.74 -3.65
N CYS A 88 -2.51 -1.52 -3.26
CA CYS A 88 -3.30 -0.67 -2.37
C CYS A 88 -4.36 0.09 -3.17
N THR A 89 -5.54 -0.51 -3.38
CA THR A 89 -6.64 0.13 -4.14
C THR A 89 -7.30 1.29 -3.39
N GLY A 90 -7.08 1.38 -2.07
CA GLY A 90 -7.59 2.46 -1.20
C GLY A 90 -6.68 3.69 -1.10
N LEU A 91 -5.55 3.72 -1.80
CA LEU A 91 -4.54 4.77 -1.63
C LEU A 91 -5.05 6.16 -2.05
N ALA A 92 -5.74 6.27 -3.18
CA ALA A 92 -6.24 7.56 -3.66
C ALA A 92 -7.26 8.21 -2.70
N PRO A 93 -8.35 7.55 -2.27
CA PRO A 93 -9.27 8.14 -1.30
C PRO A 93 -8.63 8.42 0.06
N TRP A 94 -7.61 7.64 0.46
CA TRP A 94 -6.86 7.92 1.67
C TRP A 94 -6.06 9.23 1.53
N PHE A 95 -5.38 9.45 0.39
CA PHE A 95 -4.68 10.71 0.11
C PHE A 95 -5.64 11.90 0.04
N GLU A 96 -6.79 11.75 -0.58
CA GLU A 96 -7.83 12.81 -0.59
C GLU A 96 -8.20 13.21 0.83
N SER A 97 -8.39 12.25 1.73
CA SER A 97 -8.76 12.52 3.13
C SER A 97 -7.67 13.27 3.89
N ILE A 98 -6.39 12.89 3.76
CA ILE A 98 -5.31 13.57 4.47
C ILE A 98 -4.95 14.93 3.84
N ALA A 99 -5.01 15.05 2.52
CA ALA A 99 -4.76 16.32 1.82
C ALA A 99 -5.82 17.36 2.18
N TYR A 100 -7.08 16.96 2.35
CA TYR A 100 -8.15 17.84 2.81
C TYR A 100 -7.89 18.45 4.20
N SER A 101 -7.13 17.76 5.05
CA SER A 101 -6.75 18.29 6.37
C SER A 101 -5.72 19.42 6.32
N LEU A 102 -5.08 19.67 5.16
CA LEU A 102 -4.11 20.74 4.99
C LEU A 102 -4.67 21.89 4.14
N GLU A 103 -4.76 23.08 4.73
CA GLU A 103 -4.96 24.32 3.97
C GLU A 103 -3.69 24.67 3.17
N ARG A 104 -2.53 24.54 3.80
CA ARG A 104 -1.20 24.75 3.21
C ARG A 104 -0.14 24.03 4.04
N GLY A 105 0.74 23.30 3.39
CA GLY A 105 1.80 22.61 4.12
C GLY A 105 2.53 21.58 3.32
N VAL A 106 3.09 20.61 4.02
CA VAL A 106 3.90 19.52 3.47
C VAL A 106 3.38 18.18 4.00
N LEU A 107 3.25 17.22 3.11
CA LEU A 107 3.12 15.80 3.43
C LEU A 107 4.49 15.17 3.27
N LEU A 108 5.05 14.60 4.32
CA LEU A 108 6.34 13.90 4.29
C LEU A 108 6.13 12.45 4.71
N PHE A 109 6.37 11.55 3.77
CA PHE A 109 6.29 10.10 3.98
C PHE A 109 7.68 9.50 3.99
N VAL A 110 7.97 8.71 5.01
CA VAL A 110 9.17 7.89 5.13
C VAL A 110 8.72 6.45 5.22
N ASP A 111 9.03 5.67 4.19
CA ASP A 111 8.57 4.29 4.10
C ASP A 111 9.51 3.47 3.19
N TYR A 112 9.37 2.16 3.21
CA TYR A 112 10.14 1.27 2.33
C TYR A 112 9.29 0.83 1.14
N GLY A 113 9.89 0.88 -0.03
CA GLY A 113 9.20 0.58 -1.28
C GLY A 113 10.04 0.92 -2.50
N LEU A 114 9.40 0.88 -3.64
CA LEU A 114 10.03 1.05 -4.94
C LEU A 114 9.12 1.84 -5.89
N PRO A 115 9.67 2.47 -6.94
CA PRO A 115 8.88 2.89 -8.08
C PRO A 115 8.17 1.70 -8.74
N ARG A 116 6.99 1.93 -9.33
CA ARG A 116 6.09 0.90 -9.89
C ARG A 116 6.79 -0.16 -10.73
N ARG A 117 7.65 0.24 -11.65
CA ARG A 117 8.33 -0.68 -12.55
C ARG A 117 9.29 -1.64 -11.83
N GLU A 118 9.91 -1.17 -10.76
CA GLU A 118 10.79 -2.01 -9.94
C GLU A 118 9.99 -2.84 -8.94
N TYR A 119 8.89 -2.27 -8.43
CA TYR A 119 7.96 -2.96 -7.53
C TYR A 119 7.35 -4.20 -8.21
N TYR A 120 6.80 -4.03 -9.40
CA TYR A 120 6.16 -5.12 -10.16
C TYR A 120 7.12 -5.76 -11.17
N SER A 121 8.41 -5.88 -10.83
CA SER A 121 9.34 -6.60 -11.71
C SER A 121 8.89 -8.04 -11.93
N VAL A 122 9.12 -8.57 -13.13
CA VAL A 122 8.69 -9.93 -13.53
C VAL A 122 9.35 -11.03 -12.71
N GLU A 123 10.46 -10.74 -12.06
CA GLU A 123 11.20 -11.64 -11.17
C GLU A 123 10.58 -11.73 -9.76
N ARG A 124 9.80 -10.72 -9.35
CA ARG A 124 9.14 -10.67 -8.03
C ARG A 124 7.77 -11.35 -8.06
N THR A 125 7.76 -12.66 -8.31
CA THR A 125 6.55 -13.44 -8.58
C THR A 125 5.67 -13.73 -7.37
N ARG A 126 6.05 -13.29 -6.16
CA ARG A 126 5.32 -13.56 -4.90
C ARG A 126 4.93 -12.30 -4.12
N GLY A 127 5.12 -11.11 -4.72
CA GLY A 127 4.85 -9.84 -4.05
C GLY A 127 5.87 -9.50 -2.96
N THR A 128 5.45 -8.66 -2.03
CA THR A 128 6.30 -8.10 -0.98
C THR A 128 5.70 -8.26 0.44
N LEU A 129 4.53 -8.88 0.56
CA LEU A 129 3.86 -9.04 1.84
C LEU A 129 4.73 -9.79 2.84
N LEU A 130 4.93 -9.19 4.01
CA LEU A 130 5.63 -9.76 5.14
C LEU A 130 4.81 -9.62 6.42
N CYS A 131 4.98 -10.59 7.31
CA CYS A 131 4.35 -10.60 8.62
C CYS A 131 5.42 -10.51 9.69
N HIS A 132 5.23 -9.64 10.68
CA HIS A 132 6.18 -9.40 11.75
C HIS A 132 5.57 -9.79 13.10
N PHE A 133 6.29 -10.61 13.85
CA PHE A 133 5.91 -10.98 15.21
C PHE A 133 7.14 -11.18 16.09
N ARG A 134 7.24 -10.42 17.20
CA ARG A 134 8.34 -10.51 18.17
C ARG A 134 9.73 -10.45 17.51
N HIS A 135 9.95 -9.46 16.65
CA HIS A 135 11.21 -9.24 15.91
C HIS A 135 11.60 -10.36 14.94
N ARG A 136 10.66 -11.19 14.53
CA ARG A 136 10.83 -12.20 13.49
C ARG A 136 9.85 -11.93 12.38
N PHE A 137 10.24 -12.18 11.14
CA PHE A 137 9.40 -12.04 9.96
C PHE A 137 9.12 -13.40 9.31
N HIS A 138 8.00 -13.51 8.64
CA HIS A 138 7.59 -14.67 7.85
C HIS A 138 6.53 -14.23 6.82
N GLU A 139 6.19 -15.10 5.85
CA GLU A 139 5.26 -14.81 4.76
C GLU A 139 3.83 -15.35 5.00
N ASP A 140 3.58 -16.02 6.11
CA ASP A 140 2.28 -16.62 6.40
C ASP A 140 1.35 -15.64 7.12
N ALA A 141 0.47 -14.99 6.34
CA ALA A 141 -0.51 -14.05 6.88
C ALA A 141 -1.53 -14.67 7.83
N LEU A 142 -1.70 -15.99 7.80
CA LEU A 142 -2.69 -16.70 8.61
C LEU A 142 -2.11 -17.37 9.86
N ALA A 143 -0.78 -17.37 10.04
CA ALA A 143 -0.15 -18.06 11.15
C ALA A 143 -0.54 -17.49 12.54
N ARG A 144 -0.76 -16.19 12.65
CA ARG A 144 -0.98 -15.49 13.92
C ARG A 144 -2.00 -14.37 13.78
N VAL A 145 -3.17 -14.71 13.29
CA VAL A 145 -4.25 -13.75 13.00
C VAL A 145 -4.56 -12.88 14.22
N GLY A 146 -4.52 -11.55 14.00
CA GLY A 146 -4.75 -10.55 15.04
C GLY A 146 -3.58 -10.32 16.02
N LEU A 147 -2.45 -11.03 15.87
CA LEU A 147 -1.30 -10.93 16.77
C LEU A 147 -0.01 -10.50 16.07
N GLN A 148 -0.01 -10.43 14.77
CA GLN A 148 1.15 -10.07 13.95
C GLN A 148 0.85 -8.80 13.17
N ASP A 149 1.89 -8.07 12.87
CA ASP A 149 1.87 -6.97 11.95
C ASP A 149 2.00 -7.49 10.52
N ILE A 150 1.19 -6.98 9.60
CA ILE A 150 1.19 -7.39 8.19
C ILE A 150 1.48 -6.15 7.37
N THR A 151 2.59 -6.18 6.65
CA THR A 151 3.06 -5.07 5.84
C THR A 151 3.28 -5.49 4.40
N ALA A 152 3.25 -4.53 3.49
CA ALA A 152 3.67 -4.70 2.11
C ALA A 152 4.49 -3.48 1.71
N TRP A 153 5.43 -3.64 0.79
CA TRP A 153 6.20 -2.52 0.28
C TRP A 153 5.29 -1.50 -0.42
N VAL A 154 5.76 -0.27 -0.50
CA VAL A 154 5.02 0.85 -1.07
C VAL A 154 5.37 1.02 -2.55
N ASP A 155 4.35 1.06 -3.44
CA ASP A 155 4.49 1.57 -4.80
C ASP A 155 4.54 3.10 -4.76
N PHE A 156 5.73 3.69 -4.72
CA PHE A 156 5.88 5.15 -4.65
C PHE A 156 5.41 5.89 -5.90
N THR A 157 5.28 5.22 -7.04
CA THR A 157 4.62 5.82 -8.20
C THR A 157 3.12 6.00 -7.93
N ALA A 158 2.47 4.99 -7.33
CA ALA A 158 1.07 5.10 -6.93
C ALA A 158 0.86 6.19 -5.86
N VAL A 159 1.80 6.34 -4.93
CA VAL A 159 1.79 7.43 -3.93
C VAL A 159 1.83 8.79 -4.60
N ALA A 160 2.75 8.99 -5.55
CA ALA A 160 2.87 10.25 -6.29
C ALA A 160 1.59 10.57 -7.09
N GLU A 161 1.02 9.56 -7.78
CA GLU A 161 -0.23 9.70 -8.52
C GLU A 161 -1.42 10.03 -7.62
N ALA A 162 -1.54 9.36 -6.46
CA ALA A 162 -2.61 9.61 -5.50
C ALA A 162 -2.50 11.01 -4.89
N ALA A 163 -1.28 11.46 -4.56
CA ALA A 163 -1.02 12.81 -4.06
C ALA A 163 -1.40 13.88 -5.10
N GLN A 164 -0.99 13.69 -6.36
CA GLN A 164 -1.35 14.60 -7.44
C GLN A 164 -2.87 14.62 -7.70
N GLY A 165 -3.53 13.46 -7.65
CA GLY A 165 -4.98 13.35 -7.75
C GLY A 165 -5.73 14.10 -6.64
N ALA A 166 -5.14 14.16 -5.45
CA ALA A 166 -5.62 14.93 -4.30
C ALA A 166 -5.23 16.42 -4.34
N GLY A 167 -4.62 16.91 -5.42
CA GLY A 167 -4.25 18.32 -5.62
C GLY A 167 -2.91 18.72 -5.00
N CYS A 168 -2.11 17.75 -4.55
CA CYS A 168 -0.76 18.02 -4.04
C CYS A 168 0.27 18.08 -5.17
N GLU A 169 1.33 18.85 -4.98
CA GLU A 169 2.51 18.84 -5.83
C GLU A 169 3.55 17.87 -5.26
N VAL A 170 4.13 17.01 -6.10
CA VAL A 170 5.24 16.14 -5.70
C VAL A 170 6.54 16.93 -5.71
N ALA A 171 6.94 17.39 -4.53
CA ALA A 171 8.14 18.22 -4.37
C ALA A 171 9.46 17.44 -4.52
N GLY A 172 9.45 16.12 -4.25
CA GLY A 172 10.63 15.29 -4.42
C GLY A 172 10.40 13.85 -3.99
N TYR A 173 11.31 12.99 -4.46
CA TYR A 173 11.45 11.59 -4.05
C TYR A 173 12.93 11.26 -3.95
N THR A 174 13.34 10.68 -2.84
CA THR A 174 14.74 10.32 -2.59
C THR A 174 14.85 9.22 -1.56
N THR A 175 16.00 8.60 -1.44
CA THR A 175 16.26 7.64 -0.37
C THR A 175 16.50 8.37 0.96
N GLN A 176 16.18 7.72 2.07
CA GLN A 176 16.46 8.26 3.41
C GLN A 176 17.94 8.65 3.59
N ALA A 177 18.84 7.87 3.02
CA ALA A 177 20.29 8.15 3.08
C ALA A 177 20.72 9.42 2.35
N HIS A 178 19.95 9.87 1.34
CA HIS A 178 20.23 11.14 0.64
C HIS A 178 19.46 12.31 1.22
N PHE A 179 18.41 12.03 2.00
CA PHE A 179 17.61 13.06 2.66
C PHE A 179 18.27 13.56 3.95
N LEU A 180 18.95 12.69 4.70
CA LEU A 180 19.68 12.97 5.96
C LEU A 180 21.11 13.41 5.70
#